data_ed3ed45e14f93582324db079aa31dd62
#
_entry.id   ed3ed45e14f93582324db079aa31dd62
#
_cell.length_a   1.000
_cell.length_b   1.000
_cell.length_c   1.000
_cell.angle_alpha   90.00
_cell.angle_beta   90.00
_cell.angle_gamma   90.00
#
_symmetry.space_group_name_H-M   'P 1'
#
loop_
_entity.id
_entity.type
_entity.pdbx_description
1 polymer ?
#
loop_
_entity_poly.entity_id
_entity_poly.type
_entity_poly.pdbx_seq_one_letter_code
_entity_poly.pdbx_strand_id
1 'polypeptide(L)'
;MRLSVEHVFEGLSLPQYEELYFAEDFNQGVCENVALVRDLIEKTEINGVLKRVVAVRPDRTIPPALSKVVKIDKLEYRETIEYELGQYCGTWSIQPAMFANKFTAGGSFTFKDAPGGVSRALWGDISVK
;
A
#
# COMPACT_ATOMS: atom_id res chain seq x y z
N MET A 1 13.26 -12.65 1.47
CA MET A 1 12.31 -13.29 0.54
C MET A 1 11.91 -12.29 -0.54
N ARG A 2 11.99 -12.69 -1.76
CA ARG A 2 11.56 -11.84 -2.88
C ARG A 2 10.06 -11.98 -3.12
N LEU A 3 9.43 -10.87 -3.46
CA LEU A 3 8.02 -10.80 -3.79
C LEU A 3 7.87 -10.27 -5.20
N SER A 4 7.02 -10.90 -5.99
CA SER A 4 6.65 -10.42 -7.33
C SER A 4 5.18 -10.72 -7.56
N VAL A 5 4.41 -9.69 -7.89
CA VAL A 5 2.97 -9.79 -8.11
C VAL A 5 2.62 -9.00 -9.37
N GLU A 6 1.75 -9.56 -10.20
CA GLU A 6 1.23 -8.87 -11.36
C GLU A 6 -0.28 -9.07 -11.46
N HIS A 7 -1.01 -7.98 -11.72
CA HIS A 7 -2.45 -8.00 -11.91
C HIS A 7 -2.82 -7.19 -13.14
N VAL A 8 -3.87 -7.63 -13.84
CA VAL A 8 -4.43 -6.90 -14.98
C VAL A 8 -5.83 -6.41 -14.60
N PHE A 9 -6.08 -5.12 -14.85
CA PHE A 9 -7.35 -4.45 -14.58
C PHE A 9 -7.96 -4.04 -15.92
N GLU A 10 -9.07 -4.68 -16.29
CA GLU A 10 -9.74 -4.45 -17.56
C GLU A 10 -10.59 -3.17 -17.53
N GLY A 11 -10.75 -2.54 -18.69
CA GLY A 11 -11.66 -1.43 -18.86
C GLY A 11 -11.14 -0.06 -18.44
N LEU A 12 -9.86 0.05 -18.10
CA LEU A 12 -9.24 1.32 -17.68
C LEU A 12 -8.06 1.68 -18.57
N SER A 13 -7.85 2.98 -18.79
CA SER A 13 -6.63 3.49 -19.38
C SER A 13 -5.59 3.78 -18.28
N LEU A 14 -4.32 3.97 -18.65
CA LEU A 14 -3.27 4.32 -17.70
C LEU A 14 -3.61 5.58 -16.89
N PRO A 15 -4.05 6.71 -17.51
CA PRO A 15 -4.43 7.89 -16.73
C PRO A 15 -5.59 7.65 -15.78
N GLN A 16 -6.59 6.87 -16.20
CA GLN A 16 -7.73 6.53 -15.34
C GLN A 16 -7.31 5.66 -14.16
N TYR A 17 -6.43 4.70 -14.39
CA TYR A 17 -5.93 3.84 -13.33
C TYR A 17 -5.07 4.61 -12.33
N GLU A 18 -4.20 5.50 -12.81
CA GLU A 18 -3.39 6.37 -11.94
C GLU A 18 -4.27 7.20 -11.03
N GLU A 19 -5.29 7.84 -11.59
CA GLU A 19 -6.23 8.66 -10.81
C GLU A 19 -6.95 7.83 -9.75
N LEU A 20 -7.43 6.66 -10.12
CA LEU A 20 -8.16 5.78 -9.20
C LEU A 20 -7.25 5.23 -8.10
N TYR A 21 -6.02 4.86 -8.44
CA TYR A 21 -5.05 4.32 -7.49
C TYR A 21 -4.74 5.30 -6.36
N PHE A 22 -4.75 6.60 -6.64
CA PHE A 22 -4.48 7.64 -5.65
C PHE A 22 -5.73 8.36 -5.14
N ALA A 23 -6.91 7.93 -5.56
CA ALA A 23 -8.16 8.49 -5.05
C ALA A 23 -8.39 8.02 -3.61
N GLU A 24 -8.47 8.96 -2.67
CA GLU A 24 -8.57 8.63 -1.25
C GLU A 24 -9.89 7.96 -0.88
N ASP A 25 -11.00 8.38 -1.47
CA ASP A 25 -12.31 7.78 -1.24
C ASP A 25 -12.35 6.32 -1.73
N PHE A 26 -11.75 6.03 -2.89
CA PHE A 26 -11.66 4.67 -3.40
C PHE A 26 -10.81 3.79 -2.48
N ASN A 27 -9.63 4.28 -2.09
CA ASN A 27 -8.73 3.53 -1.21
C ASN A 27 -9.37 3.28 0.16
N GLN A 28 -10.10 4.27 0.67
CA GLN A 28 -10.81 4.13 1.93
C GLN A 28 -11.89 3.04 1.83
N GLY A 29 -12.65 3.02 0.73
CA GLY A 29 -13.67 2.01 0.50
C GLY A 29 -13.10 0.59 0.37
N VAL A 30 -11.95 0.44 -0.31
CA VAL A 30 -11.26 -0.85 -0.41
C VAL A 30 -10.87 -1.36 0.97
N CYS A 31 -10.30 -0.50 1.82
CA CYS A 31 -9.92 -0.88 3.18
C CYS A 31 -11.12 -1.28 4.02
N GLU A 32 -12.22 -0.54 3.93
CA GLU A 32 -13.47 -0.88 4.63
C GLU A 32 -14.00 -2.26 4.22
N ASN A 33 -13.93 -2.59 2.92
CA ASN A 33 -14.39 -3.88 2.41
C ASN A 33 -13.58 -5.07 2.93
N VAL A 34 -12.32 -4.87 3.29
CA VAL A 34 -11.47 -5.93 3.83
C VAL A 34 -11.24 -5.79 5.34
N ALA A 35 -12.08 -5.01 6.01
CA ALA A 35 -12.03 -4.78 7.46
C ALA A 35 -10.69 -4.24 7.94
N LEU A 36 -10.20 -3.20 7.26
CA LEU A 36 -9.02 -2.45 7.65
C LEU A 36 -9.40 -1.00 7.93
N VAL A 37 -8.74 -0.42 8.92
CA VAL A 37 -8.81 1.02 9.19
C VAL A 37 -7.58 1.67 8.58
N ARG A 38 -7.80 2.67 7.74
CA ARG A 38 -6.75 3.38 7.02
C ARG A 38 -6.76 4.86 7.40
N ASP A 39 -5.64 5.34 7.87
CA ASP A 39 -5.46 6.76 8.21
C ASP A 39 -4.42 7.37 7.29
N LEU A 40 -4.78 8.43 6.58
CA LEU A 40 -3.85 9.18 5.74
C LEU A 40 -2.98 10.06 6.62
N ILE A 41 -1.67 9.79 6.64
CA ILE A 41 -0.69 10.53 7.45
C ILE A 41 -0.13 11.71 6.65
N GLU A 42 0.24 11.47 5.40
CA GLU A 42 0.85 12.47 4.54
C GLU A 42 0.50 12.20 3.08
N LYS A 43 0.21 13.25 2.33
CA LYS A 43 0.06 13.18 0.89
C LYS A 43 0.54 14.50 0.31
N THR A 44 1.71 14.48 -0.30
CA THR A 44 2.36 15.68 -0.85
C THR A 44 2.82 15.42 -2.27
N GLU A 45 2.87 16.48 -3.07
CA GLU A 45 3.37 16.42 -4.44
C GLU A 45 4.38 17.53 -4.64
N ILE A 46 5.59 17.17 -5.04
CA ILE A 46 6.68 18.11 -5.29
C ILE A 46 7.38 17.70 -6.59
N ASN A 47 7.43 18.60 -7.56
CA ASN A 47 8.09 18.39 -8.86
C ASN A 47 7.65 17.09 -9.57
N GLY A 48 6.35 16.79 -9.53
CA GLY A 48 5.79 15.61 -10.18
C GLY A 48 5.97 14.31 -9.41
N VAL A 49 6.55 14.36 -8.20
CA VAL A 49 6.67 13.19 -7.32
C VAL A 49 5.62 13.29 -6.22
N LEU A 50 4.76 12.28 -6.16
CA LEU A 50 3.73 12.19 -5.12
C LEU A 50 4.24 11.24 -4.03
N LYS A 51 4.22 11.74 -2.79
CA LYS A 51 4.53 10.92 -1.61
C LYS A 51 3.26 10.74 -0.79
N ARG A 52 2.93 9.49 -0.49
CA ARG A 52 1.77 9.16 0.32
C ARG A 52 2.18 8.22 1.44
N VAL A 53 1.84 8.58 2.67
CA VAL A 53 2.07 7.75 3.85
C VAL A 53 0.71 7.46 4.48
N VAL A 54 0.40 6.19 4.66
CA VAL A 54 -0.83 5.75 5.30
C VAL A 54 -0.51 4.80 6.45
N ALA A 55 -1.31 4.87 7.51
CA ALA A 55 -1.27 3.91 8.59
C ALA A 55 -2.47 2.98 8.45
N VAL A 56 -2.24 1.69 8.54
CA VAL A 56 -3.28 0.67 8.36
C VAL A 56 -3.25 -0.29 9.53
N ARG A 57 -4.43 -0.61 10.06
CA ARG A 57 -4.58 -1.58 11.13
C ARG A 57 -5.87 -2.38 10.94
N PRO A 58 -5.95 -3.60 11.49
CA PRO A 58 -7.19 -4.37 11.41
C PRO A 58 -8.34 -3.69 12.14
N ASP A 59 -9.52 -3.71 11.54
CA ASP A 59 -10.76 -3.24 12.16
C ASP A 59 -11.44 -4.45 12.82
N ARG A 60 -10.85 -4.90 13.93
CA ARG A 60 -11.32 -6.09 14.67
C ARG A 60 -11.16 -5.91 16.15
N THR A 61 -12.07 -6.55 16.89
CA THR A 61 -11.91 -6.72 18.32
C THR A 61 -11.00 -7.93 18.57
N ILE A 62 -9.93 -7.73 19.33
CA ILE A 62 -9.05 -8.84 19.73
C ILE A 62 -9.73 -9.60 20.86
N PRO A 63 -9.78 -10.96 20.80
CA PRO A 63 -10.32 -11.76 21.90
C PRO A 63 -9.61 -11.45 23.23
N PRO A 64 -10.32 -11.41 24.35
CA PRO A 64 -9.74 -11.05 25.66
C PRO A 64 -8.48 -11.87 26.02
N ALA A 65 -8.42 -13.12 25.63
CA ALA A 65 -7.26 -13.98 25.89
C ALA A 65 -6.00 -13.49 25.18
N LEU A 66 -6.15 -12.88 24.00
CA LEU A 66 -5.04 -12.36 23.21
C LEU A 66 -4.75 -10.89 23.50
N SER A 67 -5.72 -10.13 24.01
CA SER A 67 -5.55 -8.70 24.27
C SER A 67 -4.49 -8.40 25.34
N LYS A 68 -4.15 -9.37 26.17
CA LYS A 68 -3.07 -9.25 27.15
C LYS A 68 -1.69 -9.38 26.53
N VAL A 69 -1.59 -10.01 25.36
CA VAL A 69 -0.33 -10.31 24.68
C VAL A 69 -0.13 -9.37 23.49
N VAL A 70 -1.19 -9.10 22.73
CA VAL A 70 -1.15 -8.27 21.53
C VAL A 70 -2.20 -7.15 21.65
N LYS A 71 -1.75 -5.92 21.48
CA LYS A 71 -2.63 -4.76 21.40
C LYS A 71 -2.90 -4.47 19.93
N ILE A 72 -4.12 -4.02 19.61
CA ILE A 72 -4.53 -3.78 18.23
C ILE A 72 -3.69 -2.68 17.56
N ASP A 73 -3.26 -1.67 18.30
CA ASP A 73 -2.36 -0.62 17.79
C ASP A 73 -0.98 -1.17 17.44
N LYS A 74 -0.57 -2.31 18.00
CA LYS A 74 0.67 -2.98 17.67
C LYS A 74 0.60 -3.74 16.34
N LEU A 75 -0.60 -3.97 15.81
CA LEU A 75 -0.80 -4.58 14.50
C LEU A 75 -0.82 -3.56 13.37
N GLU A 76 -0.65 -2.28 13.70
CA GLU A 76 -0.58 -1.21 12.71
C GLU A 76 0.72 -1.29 11.92
N TYR A 77 0.62 -0.97 10.64
CA TYR A 77 1.80 -0.75 9.81
C TYR A 77 1.62 0.54 9.02
N ARG A 78 2.75 1.12 8.62
CA ARG A 78 2.78 2.28 7.74
C ARG A 78 3.27 1.88 6.37
N GLU A 79 2.54 2.32 5.35
CA GLU A 79 2.95 2.18 3.96
C GLU A 79 3.35 3.54 3.44
N THR A 80 4.55 3.61 2.87
CA THR A 80 5.03 4.80 2.18
C THR A 80 5.17 4.51 0.70
N ILE A 81 4.54 5.33 -0.12
CA ILE A 81 4.65 5.26 -1.57
C ILE A 81 5.24 6.58 -2.06
N GLU A 82 6.25 6.47 -2.91
CA GLU A 82 6.78 7.59 -3.68
C GLU A 82 6.58 7.26 -5.16
N TYR A 83 5.87 8.13 -5.87
CA TYR A 83 5.38 7.84 -7.22
C TYR A 83 5.63 9.00 -8.16
N GLU A 84 6.16 8.71 -9.33
CA GLU A 84 6.37 9.71 -10.38
C GLU A 84 5.12 9.82 -11.25
N LEU A 85 4.38 10.93 -11.07
CA LEU A 85 3.14 11.18 -11.81
C LEU A 85 3.41 11.24 -13.31
N GLY A 86 2.60 10.53 -14.07
CA GLY A 86 2.73 10.48 -15.53
C GLY A 86 3.80 9.52 -16.03
N GLN A 87 4.67 9.01 -15.16
CA GLN A 87 5.68 8.01 -15.52
C GLN A 87 5.24 6.58 -15.17
N TYR A 88 4.16 6.45 -14.40
CA TYR A 88 3.53 5.17 -14.03
C TYR A 88 4.47 4.22 -13.31
N CYS A 89 5.36 4.76 -12.49
CA CYS A 89 6.29 3.97 -11.68
C CYS A 89 6.53 4.62 -10.33
N GLY A 90 6.85 3.79 -9.35
CA GLY A 90 7.12 4.26 -8.01
C GLY A 90 7.76 3.21 -7.13
N THR A 91 7.96 3.58 -5.87
CA THR A 91 8.51 2.70 -4.84
C THR A 91 7.53 2.58 -3.70
N TRP A 92 7.61 1.47 -3.00
CA TRP A 92 6.80 1.20 -1.81
C TRP A 92 7.68 0.70 -0.68
N SER A 93 7.28 1.00 0.55
CA SER A 93 7.90 0.43 1.73
C SER A 93 6.85 0.25 2.82
N ILE A 94 7.04 -0.77 3.66
CA ILE A 94 6.14 -1.07 4.77
C ILE A 94 6.98 -1.15 6.04
N GLN A 95 6.51 -0.44 7.08
CA GLN A 95 7.13 -0.45 8.40
C GLN A 95 6.07 -0.80 9.43
N PRO A 96 6.13 -2.00 10.05
CA PRO A 96 5.19 -2.35 11.11
C PRO A 96 5.51 -1.61 12.41
N ALA A 97 4.50 -1.37 13.23
CA ALA A 97 4.69 -0.78 14.55
C ALA A 97 5.40 -1.75 15.49
N MET A 98 5.15 -3.06 15.31
CA MET A 98 5.79 -4.13 16.09
C MET A 98 6.96 -4.70 15.29
N PHE A 99 8.10 -4.92 15.94
CA PHE A 99 9.31 -5.48 15.31
C PHE A 99 9.88 -4.61 14.17
N ALA A 100 9.70 -3.30 14.26
CA ALA A 100 10.14 -2.38 13.20
C ALA A 100 11.64 -2.46 12.90
N ASN A 101 12.46 -2.75 13.90
CA ASN A 101 13.90 -2.91 13.74
C ASN A 101 14.33 -4.30 13.25
N LYS A 102 13.38 -5.25 13.17
CA LYS A 102 13.65 -6.61 12.72
C LYS A 102 13.00 -6.94 11.38
N PHE A 103 12.20 -6.03 10.85
CA PHE A 103 11.43 -6.24 9.64
C PHE A 103 11.71 -5.14 8.64
N THR A 104 12.02 -5.52 7.41
CA THR A 104 12.11 -4.59 6.30
C THR A 104 11.31 -5.13 5.13
N ALA A 105 10.53 -4.28 4.49
CA ALA A 105 9.82 -4.61 3.28
C ALA A 105 9.78 -3.38 2.39
N GLY A 106 10.09 -3.57 1.12
CA GLY A 106 10.08 -2.48 0.16
C GLY A 106 10.46 -2.95 -1.21
N GLY A 107 10.16 -2.13 -2.20
CA GLY A 107 10.45 -2.43 -3.58
C GLY A 107 9.90 -1.37 -4.51
N SER A 108 9.53 -1.80 -5.70
CA SER A 108 9.05 -0.92 -6.77
C SER A 108 7.76 -1.45 -7.37
N PHE A 109 7.07 -0.59 -8.10
CA PHE A 109 5.90 -0.99 -8.87
C PHE A 109 5.79 -0.15 -10.14
N THR A 110 5.11 -0.70 -11.15
CA THR A 110 4.85 -0.02 -12.41
C THR A 110 3.43 -0.30 -12.87
N PHE A 111 2.88 0.64 -13.65
CA PHE A 111 1.65 0.45 -14.39
C PHE A 111 1.98 0.50 -15.88
N LYS A 112 1.45 -0.42 -16.65
CA LYS A 112 1.68 -0.50 -18.10
C LYS A 112 0.38 -0.78 -18.83
N ASP A 113 0.29 -0.34 -20.09
CA ASP A 113 -0.81 -0.76 -20.95
C ASP A 113 -0.81 -2.27 -21.14
N ALA A 114 -2.00 -2.86 -21.11
CA ALA A 114 -2.21 -4.27 -21.37
C ALA A 114 -3.40 -4.41 -22.32
N PRO A 115 -3.51 -5.54 -23.05
CA PRO A 115 -4.69 -5.75 -23.92
C PRO A 115 -5.99 -5.60 -23.12
N GLY A 116 -6.79 -4.59 -23.48
CA GLY A 116 -8.06 -4.32 -22.81
C GLY A 116 -8.00 -3.61 -21.49
N GLY A 117 -6.81 -3.16 -21.02
CA GLY A 117 -6.73 -2.51 -19.73
C GLY A 117 -5.32 -2.09 -19.32
N VAL A 118 -5.03 -2.25 -18.04
CA VAL A 118 -3.76 -1.85 -17.41
C VAL A 118 -3.19 -3.03 -16.63
N SER A 119 -1.89 -3.25 -16.76
CA SER A 119 -1.15 -4.21 -15.96
C SER A 119 -0.39 -3.47 -14.84
N ARG A 120 -0.53 -3.95 -13.62
CA ARG A 120 0.23 -3.47 -12.46
C ARG A 120 1.19 -4.56 -12.04
N ALA A 121 2.47 -4.23 -12.03
CA ALA A 121 3.51 -5.11 -11.54
C ALA A 121 4.13 -4.51 -10.28
N LEU A 122 4.32 -5.34 -9.26
CA LEU A 122 4.91 -4.95 -7.99
C LEU A 122 5.95 -5.99 -7.62
N TRP A 123 7.13 -5.53 -7.22
CA TRP A 123 8.21 -6.42 -6.79
C TRP A 123 8.99 -5.78 -5.65
N GLY A 124 9.65 -6.62 -4.88
CA GLY A 124 10.45 -6.16 -3.76
C GLY A 124 10.98 -7.30 -2.91
N ASP A 125 11.48 -6.93 -1.75
CA ASP A 125 12.04 -7.88 -0.79
C ASP A 125 11.41 -7.68 0.58
N ILE A 126 11.15 -8.80 1.25
CA ILE A 126 10.71 -8.83 2.64
C ILE A 126 11.78 -9.58 3.43
N SER A 127 12.31 -8.95 4.47
CA SER A 127 13.36 -9.51 5.31
C SER A 127 12.98 -9.40 6.77
N VAL A 128 13.17 -10.50 7.51
CA VAL A 128 12.98 -10.56 8.95
C VAL A 128 14.29 -11.00 9.58
N LYS A 129 14.77 -10.23 10.55
CA LYS A 129 16.00 -10.54 11.27
C LYS A 129 15.73 -11.37 12.52
#